data_ba427b6d3f8504f3077b38309be6f922
#
_entry.id   ba427b6d3f8504f3077b38309be6f922
#
_cell.length_a   1.000
_cell.length_b   1.000
_cell.length_c   1.000
_cell.angle_alpha   90.00
_cell.angle_beta   90.00
_cell.angle_gamma   90.00
#
_symmetry.space_group_name_H-M   'P 1'
#
loop_
_entity.id
_entity.type
_entity.pdbx_description
1 polymer ?
#
loop_
_entity_poly.entity_id
_entity_poly.type
_entity_poly.pdbx_seq_one_letter_code
_entity_poly.pdbx_strand_id
1 'polypeptide(L)'
;MPYKTRISKYIKSITLFTFFAISIQATIAQKIKIDGVAVVIGKNIVLDSDIDKFKQEVLANSEGKIEISDCEMLEQLMLQKLLSHHAIVDSVIVSDQQVNASVENNIAYFKQQYGSVEKMVAAYGFNDEEDLKKELFKIEKENALIKQEQQKITEKVDVTPEEVRLYYKGLKENNELPEFPAEIELAQIVINAEPTAEENERIVAKLNQIRQDILDGSSFKMKAIINSDDTAVTNNGGKYEITKETQFIKEFKEVVFTLDTEGQISTPFKSLYGYHIIQLHKIKGNTRSVSHILMQPEIPEEKLKETEKKVADIIKEIEEGTITFEEAVKKYSQDKDTKNNAGLLINGQTGESKFDLTRMDPALYARVSDLSQGSMTPPFYDETREGEKMYKFFYMRDRTDTHSADLVKDYEKIQNLALRKKKEESIAKWSCEANNAYFADIVSGLGLGKNQ
;
A
#
# COMPACT_ATOMS: atom_id res chain seq x y z
N MET A 1 -2.24 -54.20 -73.28
CA MET A 1 -1.13 -54.36 -72.30
C MET A 1 0.14 -53.84 -72.97
N PRO A 2 0.68 -52.72 -72.55
CA PRO A 2 1.67 -52.54 -71.51
C PRO A 2 1.61 -51.10 -70.91
N TYR A 3 1.04 -51.00 -69.69
CA TYR A 3 1.04 -49.69 -68.98
C TYR A 3 1.55 -49.78 -67.52
N LYS A 4 2.04 -50.97 -67.11
CA LYS A 4 2.42 -51.20 -65.69
C LYS A 4 3.92 -51.06 -65.38
N THR A 5 4.80 -50.84 -66.34
CA THR A 5 6.27 -50.86 -66.10
C THR A 5 6.92 -49.50 -66.13
N ARG A 6 6.22 -48.40 -66.43
CA ARG A 6 6.83 -47.06 -66.42
C ARG A 6 6.63 -46.28 -65.13
N ILE A 7 5.65 -46.56 -64.32
CA ILE A 7 5.36 -45.88 -63.04
C ILE A 7 6.36 -46.25 -61.92
N SER A 8 6.88 -47.49 -61.93
CA SER A 8 7.84 -47.97 -60.93
C SER A 8 9.23 -47.28 -60.97
N LYS A 9 9.66 -46.77 -62.13
CA LYS A 9 10.97 -46.09 -62.25
C LYS A 9 10.94 -44.64 -61.74
N TYR A 10 9.81 -43.96 -61.84
CA TYR A 10 9.70 -42.57 -61.34
C TYR A 10 9.43 -42.50 -59.81
N ILE A 11 8.79 -43.50 -59.23
CA ILE A 11 8.57 -43.56 -57.80
C ILE A 11 9.90 -43.80 -57.02
N LYS A 12 10.81 -44.61 -57.57
CA LYS A 12 12.13 -44.81 -56.95
C LYS A 12 13.06 -43.58 -57.08
N SER A 13 12.90 -42.74 -58.08
CA SER A 13 13.67 -41.51 -58.29
C SER A 13 13.15 -40.35 -57.43
N ILE A 14 11.82 -40.29 -57.17
CA ILE A 14 11.20 -39.29 -56.31
C ILE A 14 11.48 -39.58 -54.82
N THR A 15 11.48 -40.86 -54.38
CA THR A 15 11.83 -41.21 -53.02
C THR A 15 13.30 -41.00 -52.68
N LEU A 16 14.19 -41.08 -53.64
CA LEU A 16 15.63 -40.83 -53.42
C LEU A 16 15.91 -39.30 -53.35
N PHE A 17 15.13 -38.49 -54.09
CA PHE A 17 15.28 -37.05 -54.06
C PHE A 17 14.66 -36.40 -52.81
N THR A 18 13.59 -36.95 -52.30
CA THR A 18 12.97 -36.52 -51.00
C THR A 18 13.81 -36.92 -49.80
N PHE A 19 14.54 -38.04 -49.86
CA PHE A 19 15.47 -38.44 -48.76
C PHE A 19 16.75 -37.60 -48.74
N PHE A 20 17.18 -37.05 -49.88
CA PHE A 20 18.34 -36.15 -49.97
C PHE A 20 17.98 -34.68 -49.65
N ALA A 21 16.69 -34.27 -49.77
CA ALA A 21 16.22 -32.96 -49.39
C ALA A 21 15.95 -32.81 -47.89
N ILE A 22 15.78 -33.94 -47.17
CA ILE A 22 15.57 -33.95 -45.72
C ILE A 22 16.90 -33.94 -44.96
N SER A 23 18.01 -34.26 -45.59
CA SER A 23 19.34 -34.25 -44.96
C SER A 23 20.08 -32.90 -45.08
N ILE A 24 19.49 -31.87 -45.67
CA ILE A 24 19.98 -30.48 -45.63
C ILE A 24 19.04 -29.63 -44.75
N GLN A 25 18.57 -30.15 -43.67
CA GLN A 25 18.33 -29.31 -42.50
C GLN A 25 19.69 -29.07 -41.87
N ALA A 26 20.43 -28.15 -42.49
CA ALA A 26 21.56 -27.54 -41.88
C ALA A 26 21.18 -27.19 -40.45
N THR A 27 21.85 -27.74 -39.51
CA THR A 27 21.98 -27.24 -38.17
C THR A 27 22.25 -25.73 -38.30
N ILE A 28 21.21 -24.93 -38.28
CA ILE A 28 21.32 -23.55 -37.84
C ILE A 28 21.70 -23.75 -36.37
N ALA A 29 23.01 -23.82 -36.12
CA ALA A 29 23.55 -23.61 -34.80
C ALA A 29 22.96 -22.25 -34.40
N GLN A 30 21.90 -22.29 -33.58
CA GLN A 30 21.52 -21.11 -32.85
C GLN A 30 22.80 -20.67 -32.16
N LYS A 31 23.37 -19.58 -32.64
CA LYS A 31 24.39 -18.88 -31.88
C LYS A 31 23.71 -18.60 -30.55
N ILE A 32 24.00 -19.40 -29.52
CA ILE A 32 23.68 -19.03 -28.15
C ILE A 32 24.44 -17.72 -27.97
N LYS A 33 23.71 -16.62 -28.00
CA LYS A 33 24.27 -15.31 -27.67
C LYS A 33 24.72 -15.47 -26.21
N ILE A 34 26.02 -15.68 -26.00
CA ILE A 34 26.60 -15.60 -24.68
C ILE A 34 26.41 -14.15 -24.27
N ASP A 35 25.73 -13.94 -23.12
CA ASP A 35 25.45 -12.62 -22.60
C ASP A 35 26.79 -11.86 -22.40
N GLY A 36 26.87 -10.66 -22.96
CA GLY A 36 28.08 -9.85 -22.88
C GLY A 36 28.23 -9.23 -21.50
N VAL A 37 29.45 -9.10 -21.01
CA VAL A 37 29.76 -8.31 -19.81
C VAL A 37 29.90 -6.86 -20.25
N ALA A 38 28.91 -6.02 -19.87
CA ALA A 38 28.93 -4.61 -20.16
C ALA A 38 29.92 -3.87 -19.25
N VAL A 39 29.89 -4.17 -17.93
CA VAL A 39 30.79 -3.52 -16.96
C VAL A 39 30.99 -4.42 -15.72
N VAL A 40 32.12 -4.23 -15.00
CA VAL A 40 32.42 -4.89 -13.71
C VAL A 40 32.67 -3.79 -12.66
N ILE A 41 31.96 -3.86 -11.53
CA ILE A 41 32.07 -2.92 -10.41
C ILE A 41 32.30 -3.72 -9.12
N GLY A 42 33.53 -3.70 -8.61
CA GLY A 42 33.89 -4.56 -7.48
C GLY A 42 33.70 -6.04 -7.78
N LYS A 43 32.79 -6.69 -7.06
CA LYS A 43 32.39 -8.09 -7.28
C LYS A 43 31.12 -8.20 -8.14
N ASN A 44 30.51 -7.09 -8.51
CA ASN A 44 29.28 -7.05 -9.26
C ASN A 44 29.58 -6.94 -10.77
N ILE A 45 28.82 -7.69 -11.56
CA ILE A 45 28.91 -7.68 -13.02
C ILE A 45 27.57 -7.17 -13.54
N VAL A 46 27.63 -6.27 -14.52
CA VAL A 46 26.46 -5.84 -15.31
C VAL A 46 26.56 -6.49 -16.67
N LEU A 47 25.52 -7.21 -17.05
CA LEU A 47 25.43 -7.90 -18.34
C LEU A 47 24.61 -7.07 -19.34
N ASP A 48 24.79 -7.34 -20.63
CA ASP A 48 23.95 -6.72 -21.68
C ASP A 48 22.47 -7.01 -21.43
N SER A 49 22.14 -8.21 -20.97
CA SER A 49 20.76 -8.59 -20.63
C SER A 49 20.18 -7.82 -19.44
N ASP A 50 21.01 -7.33 -18.52
CA ASP A 50 20.54 -6.53 -17.38
C ASP A 50 20.08 -5.14 -17.87
N ILE A 51 20.78 -4.56 -18.87
CA ILE A 51 20.38 -3.30 -19.51
C ILE A 51 19.05 -3.48 -20.21
N ASP A 52 18.87 -4.58 -20.97
CA ASP A 52 17.62 -4.87 -21.67
C ASP A 52 16.43 -5.05 -20.71
N LYS A 53 16.64 -5.77 -19.59
CA LYS A 53 15.62 -5.96 -18.54
C LYS A 53 15.25 -4.63 -17.89
N PHE A 54 16.24 -3.84 -17.49
CA PHE A 54 16.02 -2.55 -16.87
C PHE A 54 15.24 -1.61 -17.81
N LYS A 55 15.55 -1.64 -19.11
CA LYS A 55 14.79 -0.91 -20.12
C LYS A 55 13.31 -1.31 -20.16
N GLN A 56 13.04 -2.60 -20.15
CA GLN A 56 11.68 -3.12 -20.13
C GLN A 56 10.91 -2.69 -18.87
N GLU A 57 11.56 -2.71 -17.70
CA GLU A 57 10.98 -2.26 -16.44
C GLU A 57 10.64 -0.76 -16.46
N VAL A 58 11.56 0.08 -16.98
CA VAL A 58 11.32 1.53 -17.09
C VAL A 58 10.17 1.83 -18.05
N LEU A 59 10.13 1.16 -19.20
CA LEU A 59 9.05 1.30 -20.18
C LEU A 59 7.70 0.84 -19.60
N ALA A 60 7.68 -0.28 -18.87
CA ALA A 60 6.47 -0.80 -18.23
C ALA A 60 5.96 0.15 -17.14
N ASN A 61 6.84 0.63 -16.27
CA ASN A 61 6.48 1.53 -15.16
C ASN A 61 6.10 2.94 -15.62
N SER A 62 6.61 3.38 -16.77
CA SER A 62 6.29 4.69 -17.34
C SER A 62 5.15 4.67 -18.37
N GLU A 63 4.51 3.50 -18.55
CA GLU A 63 3.51 3.30 -19.63
C GLU A 63 4.03 3.71 -21.01
N GLY A 64 5.33 3.57 -21.25
CA GLY A 64 5.99 3.97 -22.50
C GLY A 64 6.20 5.49 -22.66
N LYS A 65 6.01 6.28 -21.60
CA LYS A 65 6.13 7.75 -21.67
C LYS A 65 7.57 8.25 -21.53
N ILE A 66 8.48 7.42 -21.01
CA ILE A 66 9.88 7.80 -20.78
C ILE A 66 10.75 7.04 -21.79
N GLU A 67 11.45 7.79 -22.66
CA GLU A 67 12.52 7.26 -23.50
C GLU A 67 13.86 7.53 -22.81
N ILE A 68 14.55 6.45 -22.40
CA ILE A 68 15.91 6.51 -21.83
C ILE A 68 16.84 5.80 -22.80
N SER A 69 18.00 6.39 -23.08
CA SER A 69 19.03 5.76 -23.91
C SER A 69 19.71 4.59 -23.18
N ASP A 70 20.26 3.64 -23.93
CA ASP A 70 21.02 2.50 -23.35
C ASP A 70 22.22 3.01 -22.52
N CYS A 71 22.82 4.15 -22.89
CA CYS A 71 23.92 4.77 -22.14
C CYS A 71 23.46 5.27 -20.77
N GLU A 72 22.34 5.97 -20.70
CA GLU A 72 21.76 6.45 -19.42
C GLU A 72 21.31 5.29 -18.54
N MET A 73 20.80 4.20 -19.14
CA MET A 73 20.44 3.00 -18.38
C MET A 73 21.66 2.31 -17.80
N LEU A 74 22.73 2.19 -18.59
CA LEU A 74 24.01 1.64 -18.12
C LEU A 74 24.56 2.49 -16.97
N GLU A 75 24.50 3.82 -17.09
CA GLU A 75 24.95 4.74 -16.03
C GLU A 75 24.16 4.54 -14.73
N GLN A 76 22.84 4.41 -14.82
CA GLN A 76 21.99 4.14 -13.65
C GLN A 76 22.27 2.79 -13.01
N LEU A 77 22.42 1.72 -13.82
CA LEU A 77 22.80 0.39 -13.32
C LEU A 77 24.18 0.40 -12.66
N MET A 78 25.14 1.11 -13.26
CA MET A 78 26.49 1.28 -12.68
C MET A 78 26.41 1.98 -11.32
N LEU A 79 25.62 3.07 -11.21
CA LEU A 79 25.41 3.78 -9.96
C LEU A 79 24.78 2.88 -8.89
N GLN A 80 23.75 2.11 -9.24
CA GLN A 80 23.13 1.15 -8.31
C GLN A 80 24.14 0.10 -7.81
N LYS A 81 24.92 -0.50 -8.70
CA LYS A 81 25.93 -1.49 -8.32
C LYS A 81 27.08 -0.89 -7.51
N LEU A 82 27.46 0.37 -7.79
CA LEU A 82 28.45 1.10 -7.01
C LEU A 82 27.94 1.37 -5.59
N LEU A 83 26.72 1.87 -5.45
CA LEU A 83 26.08 2.12 -4.15
C LEU A 83 25.93 0.82 -3.35
N SER A 84 25.45 -0.26 -3.97
CA SER A 84 25.33 -1.58 -3.33
C SER A 84 26.68 -2.10 -2.86
N HIS A 85 27.75 -1.93 -3.65
CA HIS A 85 29.10 -2.31 -3.29
C HIS A 85 29.62 -1.51 -2.09
N HIS A 86 29.51 -0.18 -2.14
CA HIS A 86 29.96 0.71 -1.06
C HIS A 86 29.17 0.53 0.22
N ALA A 87 27.87 0.26 0.15
CA ALA A 87 27.09 -0.06 1.34
C ALA A 87 27.70 -1.24 2.13
N ILE A 88 28.22 -2.26 1.42
CA ILE A 88 28.90 -3.40 2.05
C ILE A 88 30.26 -2.98 2.63
N VAL A 89 31.08 -2.23 1.86
CA VAL A 89 32.38 -1.72 2.29
C VAL A 89 32.25 -0.84 3.52
N ASP A 90 31.25 0.00 3.52
CA ASP A 90 30.95 0.98 4.57
C ASP A 90 30.19 0.37 5.76
N SER A 91 30.01 -0.97 5.75
CA SER A 91 29.37 -1.74 6.82
C SER A 91 27.95 -1.25 7.13
N VAL A 92 27.20 -0.88 6.11
CA VAL A 92 25.77 -0.53 6.24
C VAL A 92 24.99 -1.77 6.67
N ILE A 93 24.23 -1.65 7.74
CA ILE A 93 23.45 -2.74 8.33
C ILE A 93 21.98 -2.57 7.99
N VAL A 94 21.40 -3.56 7.33
CA VAL A 94 19.95 -3.65 7.06
C VAL A 94 19.37 -4.79 7.88
N SER A 95 18.29 -4.54 8.59
CA SER A 95 17.61 -5.56 9.39
C SER A 95 16.87 -6.56 8.50
N ASP A 96 17.22 -7.84 8.60
CA ASP A 96 16.52 -8.90 7.88
C ASP A 96 15.02 -8.97 8.26
N GLN A 97 14.66 -8.56 9.48
CA GLN A 97 13.26 -8.47 9.89
C GLN A 97 12.49 -7.40 9.10
N GLN A 98 13.10 -6.23 8.87
CA GLN A 98 12.50 -5.17 8.06
C GLN A 98 12.38 -5.59 6.59
N VAL A 99 13.41 -6.25 6.06
CA VAL A 99 13.39 -6.78 4.68
C VAL A 99 12.27 -7.81 4.53
N ASN A 100 12.15 -8.77 5.45
CA ASN A 100 11.07 -9.75 5.41
C ASN A 100 9.68 -9.11 5.50
N ALA A 101 9.50 -8.08 6.32
CA ALA A 101 8.25 -7.33 6.38
C ALA A 101 7.91 -6.66 5.03
N SER A 102 8.90 -6.08 4.35
CA SER A 102 8.73 -5.52 3.00
C SER A 102 8.34 -6.60 1.99
N VAL A 103 9.00 -7.76 2.02
CA VAL A 103 8.67 -8.91 1.15
C VAL A 103 7.23 -9.36 1.35
N GLU A 104 6.79 -9.55 2.60
CA GLU A 104 5.42 -9.97 2.89
C GLU A 104 4.38 -8.92 2.44
N ASN A 105 4.67 -7.63 2.62
CA ASN A 105 3.82 -6.55 2.13
C ASN A 105 3.71 -6.54 0.60
N ASN A 106 4.82 -6.73 -0.11
CA ASN A 106 4.85 -6.81 -1.56
C ASN A 106 4.05 -8.02 -2.07
N ILE A 107 4.22 -9.18 -1.44
CA ILE A 107 3.45 -10.38 -1.78
C ILE A 107 1.95 -10.15 -1.54
N ALA A 108 1.57 -9.52 -0.42
CA ALA A 108 0.17 -9.23 -0.13
C ALA A 108 -0.44 -8.27 -1.18
N TYR A 109 0.31 -7.23 -1.58
CA TYR A 109 -0.10 -6.30 -2.63
C TYR A 109 -0.29 -6.99 -3.98
N PHE A 110 0.69 -7.77 -4.41
CA PHE A 110 0.62 -8.51 -5.68
C PHE A 110 -0.45 -9.61 -5.66
N LYS A 111 -0.67 -10.27 -4.52
CA LYS A 111 -1.77 -11.22 -4.35
C LYS A 111 -3.12 -10.58 -4.62
N GLN A 112 -3.30 -9.33 -4.22
CA GLN A 112 -4.52 -8.57 -4.51
C GLN A 112 -4.67 -8.31 -6.02
N GLN A 113 -3.58 -8.02 -6.74
CA GLN A 113 -3.59 -7.78 -8.19
C GLN A 113 -3.79 -9.06 -9.01
N TYR A 114 -3.07 -10.13 -8.68
CA TYR A 114 -3.10 -11.39 -9.43
C TYR A 114 -4.18 -12.36 -8.94
N GLY A 115 -4.81 -12.09 -7.80
CA GLY A 115 -5.84 -12.90 -7.18
C GLY A 115 -5.33 -14.10 -6.38
N SER A 116 -4.08 -14.56 -6.59
CA SER A 116 -3.43 -15.59 -5.75
C SER A 116 -1.91 -15.58 -5.93
N VAL A 117 -1.19 -16.15 -4.95
CA VAL A 117 0.27 -16.28 -4.99
C VAL A 117 0.71 -17.26 -6.08
N GLU A 118 -0.05 -18.34 -6.30
CA GLU A 118 0.26 -19.35 -7.32
C GLU A 118 0.23 -18.74 -8.74
N LYS A 119 -0.72 -17.85 -9.01
CA LYS A 119 -0.76 -17.14 -10.29
C LYS A 119 0.41 -16.20 -10.47
N MET A 120 0.85 -15.54 -9.41
CA MET A 120 2.02 -14.67 -9.42
C MET A 120 3.31 -15.49 -9.65
N VAL A 121 3.50 -16.60 -8.93
CA VAL A 121 4.62 -17.54 -9.11
C VAL A 121 4.71 -17.98 -10.57
N ALA A 122 3.57 -18.39 -11.16
CA ALA A 122 3.52 -18.81 -12.56
C ALA A 122 3.79 -17.66 -13.55
N ALA A 123 3.30 -16.46 -13.28
CA ALA A 123 3.49 -15.28 -14.16
C ALA A 123 4.95 -14.84 -14.22
N TYR A 124 5.68 -14.94 -13.10
CA TYR A 124 7.09 -14.57 -13.02
C TYR A 124 8.04 -15.74 -13.27
N GLY A 125 7.54 -16.97 -13.48
CA GLY A 125 8.34 -18.14 -13.82
C GLY A 125 9.13 -18.74 -12.65
N PHE A 126 8.71 -18.51 -11.41
CA PHE A 126 9.29 -19.15 -10.22
C PHE A 126 8.75 -20.56 -10.03
N ASN A 127 9.49 -21.40 -9.30
CA ASN A 127 9.08 -22.77 -9.03
C ASN A 127 7.96 -22.84 -8.00
N ASP A 128 8.06 -22.05 -6.94
CA ASP A 128 7.11 -21.98 -5.83
C ASP A 128 7.18 -20.63 -5.10
N GLU A 129 6.35 -20.46 -4.07
CA GLU A 129 6.31 -19.25 -3.24
C GLU A 129 7.64 -19.03 -2.48
N GLU A 130 8.31 -20.08 -2.06
CA GLU A 130 9.57 -19.97 -1.32
C GLU A 130 10.71 -19.44 -2.21
N ASP A 131 10.76 -19.90 -3.46
CA ASP A 131 11.72 -19.43 -4.47
C ASP A 131 11.48 -17.94 -4.78
N LEU A 132 10.22 -17.56 -4.97
CA LEU A 132 9.81 -16.17 -5.14
C LEU A 132 10.21 -15.31 -3.92
N LYS A 133 9.94 -15.77 -2.69
CA LYS A 133 10.30 -15.05 -1.45
C LYS A 133 11.80 -14.85 -1.31
N LYS A 134 12.59 -15.85 -1.66
CA LYS A 134 14.06 -15.76 -1.64
C LYS A 134 14.59 -14.70 -2.61
N GLU A 135 14.00 -14.64 -3.82
CA GLU A 135 14.45 -13.66 -4.81
C GLU A 135 14.00 -12.24 -4.42
N LEU A 136 12.75 -12.08 -3.99
CA LEU A 136 12.26 -10.80 -3.46
C LEU A 136 13.10 -10.33 -2.26
N PHE A 137 13.50 -11.23 -1.37
CA PHE A 137 14.35 -10.88 -0.23
C PHE A 137 15.71 -10.31 -0.67
N LYS A 138 16.35 -10.90 -1.70
CA LYS A 138 17.62 -10.39 -2.23
C LYS A 138 17.43 -8.99 -2.83
N ILE A 139 16.40 -8.80 -3.64
CA ILE A 139 16.07 -7.53 -4.27
C ILE A 139 15.80 -6.47 -3.22
N GLU A 140 14.93 -6.76 -2.25
CA GLU A 140 14.57 -5.82 -1.19
C GLU A 140 15.77 -5.47 -0.29
N LYS A 141 16.64 -6.44 -0.03
CA LYS A 141 17.87 -6.21 0.74
C LYS A 141 18.86 -5.33 -0.02
N GLU A 142 19.05 -5.56 -1.31
CA GLU A 142 19.90 -4.71 -2.16
C GLU A 142 19.34 -3.29 -2.23
N ASN A 143 18.04 -3.13 -2.46
CA ASN A 143 17.36 -1.83 -2.46
C ASN A 143 17.51 -1.08 -1.13
N ALA A 144 17.34 -1.79 -0.02
CA ALA A 144 17.50 -1.22 1.31
C ALA A 144 18.96 -0.77 1.58
N LEU A 145 19.96 -1.55 1.16
CA LEU A 145 21.37 -1.19 1.24
C LEU A 145 21.67 0.07 0.41
N ILE A 146 21.22 0.12 -0.84
CA ILE A 146 21.38 1.29 -1.72
C ILE A 146 20.76 2.53 -1.10
N LYS A 147 19.53 2.41 -0.60
CA LYS A 147 18.83 3.52 0.03
C LYS A 147 19.55 4.06 1.27
N GLN A 148 20.04 3.17 2.12
CA GLN A 148 20.80 3.58 3.32
C GLN A 148 22.13 4.22 2.96
N GLU A 149 22.83 3.71 1.94
CA GLU A 149 24.07 4.32 1.47
C GLU A 149 23.82 5.72 0.89
N GLN A 150 22.78 5.90 0.08
CA GLN A 150 22.38 7.22 -0.41
C GLN A 150 22.04 8.17 0.75
N GLN A 151 21.34 7.69 1.77
CA GLN A 151 21.03 8.49 2.96
C GLN A 151 22.32 8.92 3.69
N LYS A 152 23.28 8.01 3.85
CA LYS A 152 24.58 8.28 4.48
C LYS A 152 25.39 9.32 3.70
N ILE A 153 25.48 9.18 2.37
CA ILE A 153 26.15 10.13 1.49
C ILE A 153 25.51 11.52 1.60
N THR A 154 24.19 11.57 1.74
CA THR A 154 23.41 12.82 1.73
C THR A 154 22.97 13.29 3.11
N GLU A 155 23.43 12.66 4.20
CA GLU A 155 23.00 12.97 5.58
C GLU A 155 23.21 14.44 5.95
N LYS A 156 24.32 15.02 5.50
CA LYS A 156 24.69 16.40 5.80
C LYS A 156 24.33 17.40 4.69
N VAL A 157 23.63 16.93 3.67
CA VAL A 157 23.20 17.77 2.55
C VAL A 157 21.91 18.49 2.93
N ASP A 158 21.98 19.81 2.99
CA ASP A 158 20.85 20.69 3.23
C ASP A 158 20.90 21.88 2.27
N VAL A 159 19.79 22.60 2.14
CA VAL A 159 19.69 23.78 1.29
C VAL A 159 19.44 25.04 2.11
N THR A 160 20.20 26.07 1.82
CA THR A 160 19.98 27.39 2.38
C THR A 160 18.84 28.11 1.66
N PRO A 161 18.20 29.12 2.29
CA PRO A 161 17.18 29.93 1.63
C PRO A 161 17.66 30.59 0.34
N GLU A 162 18.95 30.95 0.26
CA GLU A 162 19.52 31.51 -0.97
C GLU A 162 19.63 30.47 -2.09
N GLU A 163 20.05 29.26 -1.78
CA GLU A 163 20.08 28.15 -2.75
C GLU A 163 18.69 27.82 -3.27
N VAL A 164 17.66 27.87 -2.41
CA VAL A 164 16.25 27.69 -2.83
C VAL A 164 15.83 28.78 -3.83
N ARG A 165 16.19 30.05 -3.54
CA ARG A 165 15.90 31.17 -4.45
C ARG A 165 16.62 31.03 -5.78
N LEU A 166 17.90 30.64 -5.78
CA LEU A 166 18.68 30.42 -7.01
C LEU A 166 18.11 29.25 -7.82
N TYR A 167 17.71 28.16 -7.15
CA TYR A 167 17.05 27.05 -7.81
C TYR A 167 15.75 27.48 -8.50
N TYR A 168 14.87 28.17 -7.76
CA TYR A 168 13.61 28.70 -8.32
C TYR A 168 13.86 29.67 -9.49
N LYS A 169 14.85 30.56 -9.36
CA LYS A 169 15.22 31.49 -10.40
C LYS A 169 15.66 30.76 -11.68
N GLY A 170 16.50 29.73 -11.54
CA GLY A 170 16.92 28.89 -12.66
C GLY A 170 15.75 28.23 -13.37
N LEU A 171 14.81 27.62 -12.63
CA LEU A 171 13.59 27.03 -13.21
C LEU A 171 12.77 28.09 -13.96
N LYS A 172 12.63 29.29 -13.41
CA LYS A 172 11.87 30.37 -14.03
C LYS A 172 12.52 30.89 -15.30
N GLU A 173 13.85 31.07 -15.31
CA GLU A 173 14.59 31.52 -16.50
C GLU A 173 14.55 30.49 -17.63
N ASN A 174 14.52 29.21 -17.31
CA ASN A 174 14.42 28.11 -18.28
C ASN A 174 12.97 27.80 -18.73
N ASN A 175 11.94 28.44 -18.16
CA ASN A 175 10.53 28.08 -18.30
C ASN A 175 10.21 26.63 -17.87
N GLU A 176 10.87 26.17 -16.81
CA GLU A 176 10.75 24.83 -16.23
C GLU A 176 10.05 24.85 -14.86
N LEU A 177 9.35 25.95 -14.52
CA LEU A 177 8.58 25.98 -13.28
C LEU A 177 7.56 24.85 -13.22
N PRO A 178 7.59 24.02 -12.17
CA PRO A 178 6.61 22.96 -12.02
C PRO A 178 5.20 23.54 -11.83
N GLU A 179 4.22 22.84 -12.34
CA GLU A 179 2.82 23.09 -12.06
C GLU A 179 2.40 22.26 -10.86
N PHE A 180 1.89 22.91 -9.81
CA PHE A 180 1.36 22.20 -8.64
C PHE A 180 -0.13 21.97 -8.81
N PRO A 181 -0.62 20.73 -8.58
CA PRO A 181 -2.03 20.41 -8.66
C PRO A 181 -2.84 21.19 -7.63
N ALA A 182 -4.14 21.24 -7.83
CA ALA A 182 -5.05 21.79 -6.84
C ALA A 182 -5.03 20.95 -5.56
N GLU A 183 -4.94 21.64 -4.42
CA GLU A 183 -4.91 21.06 -3.09
C GLU A 183 -6.03 21.63 -2.24
N ILE A 184 -6.59 20.79 -1.37
CA ILE A 184 -7.64 21.20 -0.44
C ILE A 184 -7.34 20.75 0.98
N GLU A 185 -7.82 21.52 1.96
CA GLU A 185 -7.95 21.09 3.35
C GLU A 185 -9.42 20.91 3.69
N LEU A 186 -9.76 19.75 4.24
CA LEU A 186 -11.12 19.38 4.61
C LEU A 186 -11.23 19.22 6.12
N ALA A 187 -12.35 19.64 6.65
CA ALA A 187 -12.78 19.31 7.99
C ALA A 187 -14.16 18.65 7.94
N GLN A 188 -14.53 17.89 8.98
CA GLN A 188 -15.80 17.19 9.03
C GLN A 188 -16.52 17.36 10.37
N ILE A 189 -17.82 17.25 10.33
CA ILE A 189 -18.66 16.98 11.49
C ILE A 189 -19.40 15.67 11.26
N VAL A 190 -19.33 14.77 12.23
CA VAL A 190 -19.94 13.44 12.18
C VAL A 190 -20.95 13.32 13.31
N ILE A 191 -22.15 12.87 12.98
CA ILE A 191 -23.24 12.57 13.93
C ILE A 191 -23.65 11.12 13.72
N ASN A 192 -23.46 10.29 14.73
CA ASN A 192 -23.84 8.89 14.69
C ASN A 192 -25.37 8.75 14.80
N ALA A 193 -25.92 7.86 13.99
CA ALA A 193 -27.29 7.42 14.16
C ALA A 193 -27.30 6.31 15.24
N GLU A 194 -28.00 6.56 16.33
CA GLU A 194 -28.06 5.62 17.45
C GLU A 194 -29.38 4.83 17.42
N PRO A 195 -29.35 3.52 17.72
CA PRO A 195 -30.57 2.75 17.91
C PRO A 195 -31.36 3.27 19.10
N THR A 196 -32.67 3.02 19.11
CA THR A 196 -33.53 3.41 20.23
C THR A 196 -33.20 2.63 21.50
N ALA A 197 -33.58 3.18 22.66
CA ALA A 197 -33.42 2.49 23.94
C ALA A 197 -34.18 1.15 23.95
N GLU A 198 -35.39 1.15 23.40
CA GLU A 198 -36.27 -0.02 23.28
C GLU A 198 -35.61 -1.12 22.42
N GLU A 199 -34.93 -0.74 21.32
CA GLU A 199 -34.23 -1.70 20.47
C GLU A 199 -33.01 -2.30 21.19
N ASN A 200 -32.24 -1.47 21.89
CA ASN A 200 -31.14 -1.97 22.72
C ASN A 200 -31.63 -2.96 23.80
N GLU A 201 -32.74 -2.63 24.48
CA GLU A 201 -33.35 -3.53 25.48
C GLU A 201 -33.84 -4.82 24.84
N ARG A 202 -34.45 -4.75 23.65
CA ARG A 202 -34.92 -5.90 22.88
C ARG A 202 -33.78 -6.86 22.57
N ILE A 203 -32.62 -6.33 22.08
CA ILE A 203 -31.44 -7.13 21.78
C ILE A 203 -30.88 -7.79 23.04
N VAL A 204 -30.74 -7.04 24.13
CA VAL A 204 -30.25 -7.55 25.41
C VAL A 204 -31.18 -8.67 25.96
N ALA A 205 -32.51 -8.45 25.88
CA ALA A 205 -33.48 -9.44 26.29
C ALA A 205 -33.37 -10.74 25.44
N LYS A 206 -33.23 -10.58 24.12
CA LYS A 206 -33.05 -11.71 23.18
C LYS A 206 -31.77 -12.49 23.47
N LEU A 207 -30.66 -11.81 23.73
CA LEU A 207 -29.40 -12.46 24.11
C LEU A 207 -29.50 -13.19 25.45
N ASN A 208 -30.20 -12.61 26.42
CA ASN A 208 -30.48 -13.29 27.70
C ASN A 208 -31.32 -14.54 27.51
N GLN A 209 -32.34 -14.51 26.62
CA GLN A 209 -33.13 -15.69 26.28
C GLN A 209 -32.27 -16.76 25.61
N ILE A 210 -31.45 -16.39 24.62
CA ILE A 210 -30.52 -17.31 23.97
C ILE A 210 -29.55 -17.92 24.99
N ARG A 211 -29.03 -17.10 25.91
CA ARG A 211 -28.15 -17.56 27.00
C ARG A 211 -28.87 -18.59 27.87
N GLN A 212 -30.12 -18.34 28.27
CA GLN A 212 -30.91 -19.28 29.08
C GLN A 212 -31.16 -20.58 28.29
N ASP A 213 -31.57 -20.51 27.03
CA ASP A 213 -31.76 -21.69 26.20
C ASP A 213 -30.52 -22.57 26.13
N ILE A 214 -29.32 -21.96 26.08
CA ILE A 214 -28.06 -22.68 26.06
C ILE A 214 -27.77 -23.32 27.41
N LEU A 215 -28.05 -22.62 28.53
CA LEU A 215 -27.93 -23.17 29.86
C LEU A 215 -28.88 -24.37 30.08
N ASP A 216 -30.06 -24.34 29.43
CA ASP A 216 -31.04 -25.42 29.45
C ASP A 216 -30.73 -26.56 28.45
N GLY A 217 -29.57 -26.51 27.77
CA GLY A 217 -29.02 -27.60 26.95
C GLY A 217 -29.06 -27.38 25.43
N SER A 218 -29.48 -26.22 24.96
CA SER A 218 -29.38 -25.91 23.52
C SER A 218 -27.91 -25.75 23.08
N SER A 219 -27.63 -26.12 21.84
CA SER A 219 -26.29 -25.97 21.28
C SER A 219 -25.93 -24.51 21.04
N PHE A 220 -24.85 -24.01 21.65
CA PHE A 220 -24.31 -22.66 21.39
C PHE A 220 -24.07 -22.44 19.89
N LYS A 221 -23.39 -23.39 19.23
CA LYS A 221 -23.09 -23.32 17.79
C LYS A 221 -24.37 -23.14 16.95
N MET A 222 -25.43 -23.89 17.24
CA MET A 222 -26.70 -23.72 16.49
C MET A 222 -27.34 -22.37 16.75
N LYS A 223 -27.34 -21.89 18.02
CA LYS A 223 -27.85 -20.57 18.35
C LYS A 223 -27.02 -19.46 17.69
N ALA A 224 -25.70 -19.63 17.61
CA ALA A 224 -24.80 -18.68 16.92
C ALA A 224 -25.11 -18.61 15.42
N ILE A 225 -25.22 -19.75 14.72
CA ILE A 225 -25.52 -19.80 13.29
C ILE A 225 -26.87 -19.13 12.95
N ILE A 226 -27.87 -19.26 13.84
CA ILE A 226 -29.22 -18.72 13.59
C ILE A 226 -29.35 -17.25 13.93
N ASN A 227 -28.63 -16.77 14.94
CA ASN A 227 -28.89 -15.45 15.55
C ASN A 227 -27.72 -14.47 15.50
N SER A 228 -26.51 -14.90 15.13
CA SER A 228 -25.37 -14.02 15.14
C SER A 228 -25.26 -13.22 13.85
N ASP A 229 -24.99 -11.92 13.99
CA ASP A 229 -24.69 -11.02 12.88
C ASP A 229 -23.21 -11.07 12.48
N ASP A 230 -22.36 -11.83 13.19
CA ASP A 230 -20.98 -12.11 12.77
C ASP A 230 -21.00 -13.09 11.58
N THR A 231 -20.60 -12.61 10.41
CA THR A 231 -20.59 -13.39 9.16
C THR A 231 -19.65 -14.62 9.21
N ALA A 232 -18.59 -14.57 10.04
CA ALA A 232 -17.66 -15.68 10.21
C ALA A 232 -18.28 -16.90 10.90
N VAL A 233 -19.40 -16.71 11.60
CA VAL A 233 -20.11 -17.77 12.35
C VAL A 233 -20.55 -18.90 11.44
N THR A 234 -20.90 -18.65 10.19
CA THR A 234 -21.27 -19.70 9.22
C THR A 234 -20.16 -20.71 9.00
N ASN A 235 -18.91 -20.28 9.08
CA ASN A 235 -17.72 -21.11 8.84
C ASN A 235 -17.16 -21.72 10.14
N ASN A 236 -17.08 -20.91 11.21
CA ASN A 236 -16.42 -21.31 12.46
C ASN A 236 -17.38 -21.66 13.60
N GLY A 237 -18.70 -21.44 13.42
CA GLY A 237 -19.70 -21.63 14.48
C GLY A 237 -19.55 -20.66 15.64
N GLY A 238 -18.95 -19.48 15.39
CA GLY A 238 -18.65 -18.46 16.39
C GLY A 238 -17.40 -18.74 17.23
N LYS A 239 -16.59 -19.76 16.89
CA LYS A 239 -15.46 -20.21 17.72
C LYS A 239 -14.16 -19.46 17.39
N TYR A 240 -13.46 -19.04 18.46
CA TYR A 240 -12.18 -18.35 18.42
C TYR A 240 -11.23 -18.81 19.52
N GLU A 241 -9.93 -18.72 19.25
CA GLU A 241 -8.86 -18.91 20.23
C GLU A 241 -8.28 -17.52 20.56
N ILE A 242 -8.42 -17.09 21.82
CA ILE A 242 -8.09 -15.74 22.26
C ILE A 242 -6.94 -15.77 23.24
N THR A 243 -5.91 -14.97 22.97
CA THR A 243 -4.83 -14.62 23.89
C THR A 243 -4.88 -13.11 24.21
N LYS A 244 -4.07 -12.66 25.17
CA LYS A 244 -3.98 -11.21 25.45
C LYS A 244 -3.44 -10.42 24.27
N GLU A 245 -2.61 -11.04 23.44
CA GLU A 245 -1.96 -10.47 22.25
C GLU A 245 -2.84 -10.53 21.00
N THR A 246 -3.88 -11.39 20.98
CA THR A 246 -4.80 -11.51 19.85
C THR A 246 -5.47 -10.16 19.58
N GLN A 247 -5.52 -9.77 18.29
CA GLN A 247 -6.16 -8.52 17.85
C GLN A 247 -7.69 -8.63 17.90
N PHE A 248 -8.23 -8.48 19.12
CA PHE A 248 -9.65 -8.32 19.38
C PHE A 248 -9.88 -7.04 20.17
N ILE A 249 -11.09 -6.46 20.04
CA ILE A 249 -11.47 -5.26 20.79
C ILE A 249 -11.33 -5.48 22.30
N LYS A 250 -11.05 -4.38 22.99
CA LYS A 250 -10.75 -4.39 24.42
C LYS A 250 -11.87 -5.01 25.24
N GLU A 251 -13.10 -4.56 25.02
CA GLU A 251 -14.32 -4.99 25.72
C GLU A 251 -14.52 -6.51 25.60
N PHE A 252 -14.30 -7.06 24.41
CA PHE A 252 -14.41 -8.50 24.16
C PHE A 252 -13.36 -9.29 24.94
N LYS A 253 -12.09 -8.85 24.89
CA LYS A 253 -11.00 -9.49 25.65
C LYS A 253 -11.23 -9.41 27.14
N GLU A 254 -11.64 -8.27 27.66
CA GLU A 254 -11.96 -8.11 29.08
C GLU A 254 -12.97 -9.16 29.53
N VAL A 255 -14.07 -9.34 28.82
CA VAL A 255 -15.07 -10.34 29.15
C VAL A 255 -14.53 -11.76 29.01
N VAL A 256 -13.80 -12.08 27.93
CA VAL A 256 -13.19 -13.41 27.75
C VAL A 256 -12.32 -13.81 28.93
N PHE A 257 -11.51 -12.88 29.46
CA PHE A 257 -10.58 -13.16 30.57
C PHE A 257 -11.20 -13.07 31.96
N THR A 258 -12.47 -12.62 32.10
CA THR A 258 -13.23 -12.77 33.37
C THR A 258 -13.88 -14.14 33.48
N LEU A 259 -14.02 -14.90 32.39
CA LEU A 259 -14.56 -16.25 32.42
C LEU A 259 -13.49 -17.23 32.92
N ASP A 260 -13.77 -17.95 33.99
CA ASP A 260 -12.81 -18.82 34.72
C ASP A 260 -13.22 -20.29 34.74
N THR A 261 -14.46 -20.61 34.37
CA THR A 261 -15.01 -21.97 34.43
C THR A 261 -15.41 -22.42 33.01
N GLU A 262 -14.93 -23.59 32.59
CA GLU A 262 -15.30 -24.19 31.29
C GLU A 262 -16.82 -24.42 31.24
N GLY A 263 -17.45 -24.02 30.13
CA GLY A 263 -18.91 -24.01 29.96
C GLY A 263 -19.59 -22.71 30.40
N GLN A 264 -18.93 -21.83 31.12
CA GLN A 264 -19.48 -20.56 31.59
C GLN A 264 -19.86 -19.67 30.39
N ILE A 265 -21.01 -18.99 30.53
CA ILE A 265 -21.53 -18.07 29.52
C ILE A 265 -21.64 -16.67 30.13
N SER A 266 -21.07 -15.66 29.46
CA SER A 266 -21.16 -14.27 29.90
C SER A 266 -22.61 -13.76 29.92
N THR A 267 -22.85 -12.71 30.69
CA THR A 267 -24.01 -11.85 30.47
C THR A 267 -23.83 -11.07 29.16
N PRO A 268 -24.92 -10.55 28.55
CA PRO A 268 -24.81 -9.64 27.43
C PRO A 268 -23.97 -8.41 27.76
N PHE A 269 -23.02 -8.05 26.90
CA PHE A 269 -22.21 -6.84 27.02
C PHE A 269 -22.12 -6.12 25.67
N LYS A 270 -21.92 -4.81 25.72
CA LYS A 270 -21.86 -3.94 24.54
C LYS A 270 -20.42 -3.74 24.07
N SER A 271 -20.22 -3.71 22.78
CA SER A 271 -19.02 -3.25 22.10
C SER A 271 -19.36 -2.27 20.97
N LEU A 272 -18.35 -1.81 20.24
CA LEU A 272 -18.59 -1.00 19.04
C LEU A 272 -19.32 -1.79 17.92
N TYR A 273 -19.22 -3.13 17.89
CA TYR A 273 -19.91 -3.98 16.92
C TYR A 273 -21.36 -4.33 17.29
N GLY A 274 -21.79 -4.05 18.51
CA GLY A 274 -23.11 -4.42 19.00
C GLY A 274 -23.06 -5.11 20.36
N TYR A 275 -24.01 -6.00 20.60
CA TYR A 275 -24.10 -6.75 21.86
C TYR A 275 -23.64 -8.20 21.67
N HIS A 276 -22.90 -8.70 22.65
CA HIS A 276 -22.33 -10.04 22.62
C HIS A 276 -22.71 -10.87 23.82
N ILE A 277 -22.73 -12.20 23.64
CA ILE A 277 -22.53 -13.21 24.70
C ILE A 277 -21.39 -14.13 24.28
N ILE A 278 -20.62 -14.60 25.26
CA ILE A 278 -19.44 -15.45 25.04
C ILE A 278 -19.59 -16.70 25.90
N GLN A 279 -19.32 -17.89 25.31
CA GLN A 279 -19.15 -19.13 26.05
C GLN A 279 -17.67 -19.53 26.06
N LEU A 280 -17.15 -19.81 27.26
CA LEU A 280 -15.81 -20.37 27.44
C LEU A 280 -15.86 -21.89 27.27
N HIS A 281 -15.09 -22.41 26.31
CA HIS A 281 -15.00 -23.87 26.10
C HIS A 281 -13.82 -24.48 26.82
N LYS A 282 -12.65 -23.84 26.78
CA LYS A 282 -11.41 -24.39 27.35
C LYS A 282 -10.41 -23.33 27.73
N ILE A 283 -9.69 -23.59 28.81
CA ILE A 283 -8.53 -22.80 29.25
C ILE A 283 -7.25 -23.58 28.96
N LYS A 284 -6.33 -23.01 28.17
CA LYS A 284 -5.02 -23.59 27.83
C LYS A 284 -3.93 -22.57 28.14
N GLY A 285 -3.44 -22.51 29.34
CA GLY A 285 -2.47 -21.50 29.77
C GLY A 285 -3.01 -20.09 29.54
N ASN A 286 -2.36 -19.31 28.65
CA ASN A 286 -2.78 -17.94 28.31
C ASN A 286 -3.87 -17.89 27.23
N THR A 287 -4.24 -19.02 26.64
CA THR A 287 -5.25 -19.08 25.57
C THR A 287 -6.62 -19.44 26.13
N ARG A 288 -7.66 -18.78 25.64
CA ARG A 288 -9.07 -19.07 25.88
C ARG A 288 -9.72 -19.53 24.58
N SER A 289 -10.27 -20.75 24.60
CA SER A 289 -11.12 -21.22 23.50
C SER A 289 -12.55 -20.80 23.80
N VAL A 290 -13.12 -19.93 22.97
CA VAL A 290 -14.43 -19.35 23.20
C VAL A 290 -15.31 -19.46 21.97
N SER A 291 -16.63 -19.36 22.15
CA SER A 291 -17.56 -19.02 21.08
C SER A 291 -18.35 -17.78 21.45
N HIS A 292 -18.73 -16.98 20.45
CA HIS A 292 -19.56 -15.81 20.69
C HIS A 292 -20.80 -15.76 19.78
N ILE A 293 -21.76 -14.98 20.21
CA ILE A 293 -22.91 -14.52 19.42
C ILE A 293 -22.88 -13.00 19.48
N LEU A 294 -22.86 -12.37 18.32
CA LEU A 294 -22.99 -10.92 18.13
C LEU A 294 -24.40 -10.63 17.65
N MET A 295 -25.05 -9.61 18.22
CA MET A 295 -26.29 -9.05 17.71
C MET A 295 -26.17 -7.53 17.60
N GLN A 296 -26.45 -7.01 16.41
CA GLN A 296 -26.43 -5.58 16.12
C GLN A 296 -27.86 -5.02 16.27
N PRO A 297 -28.06 -3.95 17.05
CA PRO A 297 -29.36 -3.32 17.12
C PRO A 297 -29.67 -2.60 15.80
N GLU A 298 -30.87 -2.77 15.29
CA GLU A 298 -31.33 -2.08 14.10
C GLU A 298 -31.58 -0.61 14.37
N ILE A 299 -31.17 0.25 13.44
CA ILE A 299 -31.47 1.68 13.50
C ILE A 299 -32.65 1.93 12.59
N PRO A 300 -33.82 2.33 13.12
CA PRO A 300 -35.00 2.63 12.34
C PRO A 300 -34.76 3.76 11.33
N GLU A 301 -35.40 3.70 10.17
CA GLU A 301 -35.30 4.73 9.12
C GLU A 301 -35.65 6.14 9.64
N GLU A 302 -36.58 6.22 10.56
CA GLU A 302 -36.95 7.49 11.23
C GLU A 302 -35.77 8.09 11.99
N LYS A 303 -34.95 7.25 12.67
CA LYS A 303 -33.76 7.73 13.37
C LYS A 303 -32.66 8.16 12.42
N LEU A 304 -32.52 7.51 11.27
CA LEU A 304 -31.63 7.96 10.21
C LEU A 304 -32.06 9.34 9.68
N LYS A 305 -33.36 9.54 9.40
CA LYS A 305 -33.92 10.83 8.97
C LYS A 305 -33.77 11.92 10.03
N GLU A 306 -33.99 11.59 11.32
CA GLU A 306 -33.77 12.54 12.42
C GLU A 306 -32.28 12.97 12.48
N THR A 307 -31.36 12.04 12.28
CA THR A 307 -29.92 12.33 12.28
C THR A 307 -29.54 13.20 11.09
N GLU A 308 -30.02 12.87 9.88
CA GLU A 308 -29.84 13.70 8.68
C GLU A 308 -30.32 15.12 8.88
N LYS A 309 -31.56 15.29 9.40
CA LYS A 309 -32.11 16.58 9.70
C LYS A 309 -31.28 17.35 10.73
N LYS A 310 -30.82 16.69 11.79
CA LYS A 310 -29.93 17.30 12.78
C LYS A 310 -28.65 17.83 12.15
N VAL A 311 -28.06 17.08 11.22
CA VAL A 311 -26.86 17.51 10.48
C VAL A 311 -27.19 18.71 9.59
N ALA A 312 -28.34 18.70 8.89
CA ALA A 312 -28.78 19.83 8.09
C ALA A 312 -29.03 21.09 8.94
N ASP A 313 -29.61 20.93 10.13
CA ASP A 313 -29.82 22.04 11.06
C ASP A 313 -28.48 22.62 11.55
N ILE A 314 -27.47 21.80 11.80
CA ILE A 314 -26.11 22.24 12.16
C ILE A 314 -25.46 23.02 11.01
N ILE A 315 -25.57 22.55 9.78
CA ILE A 315 -25.08 23.29 8.59
C ILE A 315 -25.70 24.63 8.53
N LYS A 316 -27.02 24.72 8.73
CA LYS A 316 -27.76 25.97 8.72
C LYS A 316 -27.32 26.93 9.84
N GLU A 317 -27.10 26.46 11.07
CA GLU A 317 -26.56 27.28 12.17
C GLU A 317 -25.20 27.91 11.80
N ILE A 318 -24.35 27.15 11.08
CA ILE A 318 -23.05 27.64 10.63
C ILE A 318 -23.19 28.65 9.49
N GLU A 319 -24.06 28.38 8.49
CA GLU A 319 -24.31 29.26 7.35
C GLU A 319 -24.93 30.62 7.80
N GLU A 320 -25.80 30.60 8.80
CA GLU A 320 -26.39 31.79 9.40
C GLU A 320 -25.42 32.56 10.32
N GLY A 321 -24.22 32.01 10.57
CA GLY A 321 -23.20 32.61 11.45
C GLY A 321 -23.59 32.58 12.94
N THR A 322 -24.59 31.77 13.33
CA THR A 322 -25.00 31.60 14.73
C THR A 322 -23.92 30.92 15.56
N ILE A 323 -23.14 30.05 14.92
CA ILE A 323 -22.02 29.31 15.50
C ILE A 323 -20.91 29.17 14.45
N THR A 324 -19.64 29.20 14.86
CA THR A 324 -18.54 28.91 13.97
C THR A 324 -18.43 27.42 13.71
N PHE A 325 -17.77 27.02 12.62
CA PHE A 325 -17.53 25.61 12.32
C PHE A 325 -16.75 24.89 13.47
N GLU A 326 -15.72 25.52 14.01
CA GLU A 326 -14.91 24.97 15.10
C GLU A 326 -15.70 24.80 16.41
N GLU A 327 -16.60 25.72 16.70
CA GLU A 327 -17.52 25.60 17.84
C GLU A 327 -18.54 24.49 17.61
N ALA A 328 -19.04 24.35 16.38
CA ALA A 328 -19.95 23.27 15.99
C ALA A 328 -19.27 21.89 16.09
N VAL A 329 -18.01 21.77 15.68
CA VAL A 329 -17.22 20.54 15.86
C VAL A 329 -17.16 20.15 17.34
N LYS A 330 -16.78 21.07 18.22
CA LYS A 330 -16.69 20.82 19.67
C LYS A 330 -18.01 20.42 20.28
N LYS A 331 -19.08 21.08 19.87
CA LYS A 331 -20.44 20.92 20.44
C LYS A 331 -21.11 19.65 19.92
N TYR A 332 -20.99 19.36 18.64
CA TYR A 332 -21.82 18.36 17.98
C TYR A 332 -21.07 17.13 17.47
N SER A 333 -19.82 17.25 16.98
CA SER A 333 -19.13 16.13 16.35
C SER A 333 -18.88 14.98 17.34
N GLN A 334 -19.15 13.77 16.88
CA GLN A 334 -18.95 12.53 17.64
C GLN A 334 -17.71 11.76 17.15
N ASP A 335 -17.05 12.24 16.10
CA ASP A 335 -15.83 11.65 15.62
C ASP A 335 -14.64 11.88 16.57
N LYS A 336 -14.10 10.80 17.10
CA LYS A 336 -13.00 10.84 18.08
C LYS A 336 -11.69 11.29 17.49
N ASP A 337 -11.48 11.01 16.21
CA ASP A 337 -10.20 11.24 15.54
C ASP A 337 -10.02 12.70 15.14
N THR A 338 -11.09 13.36 14.69
CA THR A 338 -11.03 14.74 14.18
C THR A 338 -11.58 15.78 15.15
N LYS A 339 -12.45 15.41 16.10
CA LYS A 339 -13.10 16.35 17.02
C LYS A 339 -12.11 17.25 17.78
N ASN A 340 -11.01 16.69 18.26
CA ASN A 340 -9.99 17.40 19.02
C ASN A 340 -9.07 18.26 18.14
N ASN A 341 -9.14 18.10 16.82
CA ASN A 341 -8.38 18.84 15.82
C ASN A 341 -9.31 19.69 14.93
N ALA A 342 -10.32 20.34 15.53
CA ALA A 342 -11.28 21.20 14.84
C ALA A 342 -11.91 20.55 13.60
N GLY A 343 -12.14 19.24 13.65
CA GLY A 343 -12.72 18.45 12.56
C GLY A 343 -11.77 18.14 11.39
N LEU A 344 -10.51 18.61 11.44
CA LEU A 344 -9.55 18.52 10.34
C LEU A 344 -9.24 17.07 9.96
N LEU A 345 -9.36 16.78 8.68
CA LEU A 345 -8.97 15.49 8.11
C LEU A 345 -7.46 15.43 7.85
N ILE A 346 -6.89 14.29 8.10
CA ILE A 346 -5.48 14.00 7.80
C ILE A 346 -5.43 12.95 6.69
N ASN A 347 -4.62 13.22 5.68
CA ASN A 347 -4.37 12.29 4.60
C ASN A 347 -3.56 11.08 5.14
N GLY A 348 -4.17 9.92 5.14
CA GLY A 348 -3.54 8.69 5.67
C GLY A 348 -2.30 8.23 4.92
N GLN A 349 -2.07 8.72 3.70
CA GLN A 349 -0.88 8.38 2.91
C GLN A 349 0.30 9.31 3.19
N THR A 350 0.02 10.62 3.36
CA THR A 350 1.08 11.63 3.54
C THR A 350 1.26 12.04 4.99
N GLY A 351 0.25 11.86 5.84
CA GLY A 351 0.22 12.38 7.21
C GLY A 351 -0.05 13.89 7.30
N GLU A 352 -0.38 14.55 6.20
CA GLU A 352 -0.62 15.97 6.09
C GLU A 352 -2.13 16.30 6.05
N SER A 353 -2.50 17.56 6.33
CA SER A 353 -3.89 18.04 6.21
C SER A 353 -4.30 18.33 4.77
N LYS A 354 -3.33 18.44 3.86
CA LYS A 354 -3.57 18.75 2.45
C LYS A 354 -3.81 17.49 1.62
N PHE A 355 -4.81 17.59 0.75
CA PHE A 355 -5.19 16.56 -0.20
C PHE A 355 -4.98 17.08 -1.62
N ASP A 356 -4.13 16.42 -2.37
CA ASP A 356 -3.99 16.63 -3.82
C ASP A 356 -5.22 16.05 -4.54
N LEU A 357 -5.97 16.90 -5.22
CA LEU A 357 -7.19 16.49 -5.93
C LEU A 357 -6.93 15.42 -7.00
N THR A 358 -5.74 15.36 -7.59
CA THR A 358 -5.39 14.38 -8.62
C THR A 358 -5.11 12.98 -8.07
N ARG A 359 -4.90 12.87 -6.75
CA ARG A 359 -4.56 11.62 -6.04
C ARG A 359 -5.58 11.23 -4.99
N MET A 360 -6.69 11.94 -4.96
CA MET A 360 -7.75 11.73 -3.98
C MET A 360 -8.57 10.48 -4.30
N ASP A 361 -9.13 9.85 -3.27
CA ASP A 361 -10.14 8.81 -3.44
C ASP A 361 -11.29 9.30 -4.31
N PRO A 362 -11.71 8.54 -5.33
CA PRO A 362 -12.74 9.01 -6.27
C PRO A 362 -14.08 9.36 -5.63
N ALA A 363 -14.50 8.65 -4.57
CA ALA A 363 -15.76 8.94 -3.88
C ALA A 363 -15.68 10.23 -3.07
N LEU A 364 -14.52 10.49 -2.45
CA LEU A 364 -14.27 11.75 -1.76
C LEU A 364 -14.17 12.90 -2.76
N TYR A 365 -13.41 12.74 -3.85
CA TYR A 365 -13.28 13.71 -4.94
C TYR A 365 -14.64 14.17 -5.47
N ALA A 366 -15.52 13.23 -5.81
CA ALA A 366 -16.85 13.52 -6.34
C ALA A 366 -17.73 14.38 -5.41
N ARG A 367 -17.43 14.42 -4.10
CA ARG A 367 -18.19 15.20 -3.12
C ARG A 367 -17.61 16.60 -2.90
N VAL A 368 -16.32 16.80 -3.12
CA VAL A 368 -15.61 18.01 -2.67
C VAL A 368 -14.96 18.81 -3.80
N SER A 369 -14.84 18.25 -5.01
CA SER A 369 -14.14 18.88 -6.14
C SER A 369 -14.69 20.27 -6.50
N ASP A 370 -15.99 20.44 -6.41
CA ASP A 370 -16.69 21.69 -6.79
C ASP A 370 -16.90 22.66 -5.60
N LEU A 371 -16.49 22.27 -4.38
CA LEU A 371 -16.66 23.14 -3.22
C LEU A 371 -15.68 24.31 -3.27
N SER A 372 -16.19 25.50 -2.99
CA SER A 372 -15.37 26.69 -2.75
C SER A 372 -14.89 26.72 -1.29
N GLN A 373 -13.80 27.43 -1.03
CA GLN A 373 -13.32 27.67 0.33
C GLN A 373 -14.44 28.29 1.20
N GLY A 374 -14.61 27.78 2.41
CA GLY A 374 -15.66 28.19 3.33
C GLY A 374 -17.03 27.56 3.08
N SER A 375 -17.19 26.75 2.04
CA SER A 375 -18.44 26.02 1.74
C SER A 375 -18.50 24.66 2.40
N MET A 376 -19.70 24.12 2.49
CA MET A 376 -19.98 22.79 3.08
C MET A 376 -20.69 21.89 2.07
N THR A 377 -20.48 20.57 2.17
CA THR A 377 -21.31 19.60 1.46
C THR A 377 -22.70 19.52 2.09
N PRO A 378 -23.72 19.10 1.35
CA PRO A 378 -24.96 18.62 1.96
C PRO A 378 -24.66 17.44 2.93
N PRO A 379 -25.56 17.16 3.89
CA PRO A 379 -25.49 15.95 4.70
C PRO A 379 -25.44 14.71 3.82
N PHE A 380 -24.61 13.75 4.18
CA PHE A 380 -24.60 12.45 3.51
C PHE A 380 -24.43 11.31 4.51
N TYR A 381 -25.04 10.19 4.17
CA TYR A 381 -24.92 8.94 4.91
C TYR A 381 -23.55 8.33 4.71
N ASP A 382 -23.02 7.76 5.79
CA ASP A 382 -21.83 6.92 5.78
C ASP A 382 -21.96 5.78 6.80
N GLU A 383 -21.18 4.73 6.61
CA GLU A 383 -21.18 3.57 7.50
C GLU A 383 -19.75 3.05 7.64
N THR A 384 -19.33 2.81 8.89
CA THR A 384 -18.00 2.23 9.13
C THR A 384 -18.00 0.74 8.79
N ARG A 385 -16.80 0.15 8.71
CA ARG A 385 -16.65 -1.30 8.54
C ARG A 385 -17.24 -2.10 9.70
N GLU A 386 -17.37 -1.49 10.85
CA GLU A 386 -17.93 -2.04 12.07
C GLU A 386 -19.48 -1.97 12.10
N GLY A 387 -20.09 -1.29 11.11
CA GLY A 387 -21.55 -1.14 11.00
C GLY A 387 -22.10 0.07 11.76
N GLU A 388 -21.24 1.00 12.21
CA GLU A 388 -21.71 2.26 12.78
C GLU A 388 -22.25 3.17 11.67
N LYS A 389 -23.55 3.49 11.75
CA LYS A 389 -24.24 4.33 10.78
C LYS A 389 -24.20 5.79 11.23
N MET A 390 -23.94 6.68 10.29
CA MET A 390 -23.80 8.11 10.60
C MET A 390 -24.24 9.00 9.45
N TYR A 391 -24.50 10.26 9.76
CA TYR A 391 -24.54 11.34 8.80
C TYR A 391 -23.41 12.30 9.08
N LYS A 392 -22.77 12.76 8.03
CA LYS A 392 -21.67 13.71 8.12
C LYS A 392 -21.71 14.71 6.97
N PHE A 393 -20.93 15.76 7.10
CA PHE A 393 -20.64 16.70 6.02
C PHE A 393 -19.20 17.17 6.10
N PHE A 394 -18.69 17.61 4.95
CA PHE A 394 -17.39 18.23 4.86
C PHE A 394 -17.48 19.73 4.78
N TYR A 395 -16.52 20.41 5.37
CA TYR A 395 -16.27 21.83 5.29
C TYR A 395 -14.94 22.06 4.55
N MET A 396 -14.96 22.88 3.50
CA MET A 396 -13.79 23.28 2.76
C MET A 396 -13.03 24.35 3.54
N ARG A 397 -12.00 23.95 4.27
CA ARG A 397 -11.23 24.88 5.11
C ARG A 397 -10.29 25.75 4.29
N ASP A 398 -9.61 25.14 3.34
CA ASP A 398 -8.71 25.82 2.41
C ASP A 398 -8.76 25.16 1.04
N ARG A 399 -8.54 25.97 0.00
CA ARG A 399 -8.48 25.52 -1.39
C ARG A 399 -7.44 26.31 -2.14
N THR A 400 -6.49 25.64 -2.73
CA THR A 400 -5.52 26.19 -3.66
C THR A 400 -5.75 25.56 -5.03
N ASP A 401 -6.05 26.34 -6.04
CA ASP A 401 -6.20 25.82 -7.40
C ASP A 401 -4.85 25.48 -8.03
N THR A 402 -4.89 24.71 -9.12
CA THR A 402 -3.70 24.38 -9.92
C THR A 402 -3.00 25.67 -10.32
N HIS A 403 -1.69 25.76 -10.09
CA HIS A 403 -0.93 26.95 -10.38
C HIS A 403 0.53 26.62 -10.65
N SER A 404 1.21 27.50 -11.41
CA SER A 404 2.65 27.46 -11.57
C SER A 404 3.33 27.80 -10.23
N ALA A 405 4.41 27.10 -9.89
CA ALA A 405 5.13 27.27 -8.64
C ALA A 405 5.38 28.74 -8.29
N ASP A 406 5.00 29.14 -7.07
CA ASP A 406 5.23 30.47 -6.49
C ASP A 406 6.19 30.37 -5.30
N LEU A 407 7.27 31.14 -5.32
CA LEU A 407 8.32 31.04 -4.28
C LEU A 407 7.83 31.32 -2.85
N VAL A 408 6.78 32.13 -2.70
CA VAL A 408 6.26 32.49 -1.37
C VAL A 408 5.22 31.47 -0.90
N LYS A 409 4.29 31.11 -1.78
CA LYS A 409 3.19 30.18 -1.44
C LYS A 409 3.69 28.73 -1.31
N ASP A 410 4.66 28.35 -2.17
CA ASP A 410 5.11 26.95 -2.30
C ASP A 410 6.54 26.77 -1.79
N TYR A 411 6.99 27.63 -0.86
CA TYR A 411 8.38 27.64 -0.43
C TYR A 411 8.89 26.26 0.03
N GLU A 412 8.12 25.55 0.85
CA GLU A 412 8.49 24.21 1.34
C GLU A 412 8.57 23.18 0.20
N LYS A 413 7.64 23.22 -0.77
CA LYS A 413 7.69 22.34 -1.93
C LYS A 413 8.89 22.60 -2.80
N ILE A 414 9.21 23.88 -3.04
CA ILE A 414 10.38 24.30 -3.81
C ILE A 414 11.67 23.97 -3.07
N GLN A 415 11.70 24.15 -1.75
CA GLN A 415 12.83 23.75 -0.90
C GLN A 415 13.10 22.25 -0.99
N ASN A 416 12.04 21.42 -0.94
CA ASN A 416 12.16 19.98 -1.08
C ASN A 416 12.66 19.56 -2.48
N LEU A 417 12.24 20.26 -3.53
CA LEU A 417 12.74 20.03 -4.89
C LEU A 417 14.23 20.43 -5.00
N ALA A 418 14.61 21.59 -4.48
CA ALA A 418 16.00 22.05 -4.44
C ALA A 418 16.90 21.08 -3.63
N LEU A 419 16.43 20.63 -2.46
CA LEU A 419 17.13 19.66 -1.63
C LEU A 419 17.31 18.33 -2.35
N ARG A 420 16.27 17.83 -3.02
CA ARG A 420 16.37 16.60 -3.83
C ARG A 420 17.43 16.74 -4.91
N LYS A 421 17.38 17.81 -5.70
CA LYS A 421 18.38 18.07 -6.74
C LYS A 421 19.79 18.11 -6.15
N LYS A 422 20.00 18.83 -5.05
CA LYS A 422 21.31 18.92 -4.40
C LYS A 422 21.80 17.57 -3.88
N LYS A 423 20.91 16.72 -3.38
CA LYS A 423 21.22 15.34 -2.98
C LYS A 423 21.63 14.49 -4.18
N GLU A 424 20.91 14.59 -5.30
CA GLU A 424 21.23 13.90 -6.55
C GLU A 424 22.61 14.34 -7.08
N GLU A 425 22.89 15.63 -7.10
CA GLU A 425 24.22 16.19 -7.48
C GLU A 425 25.33 15.70 -6.53
N SER A 426 25.05 15.58 -5.24
CA SER A 426 26.00 15.06 -4.26
C SER A 426 26.31 13.57 -4.47
N ILE A 427 25.31 12.77 -4.81
CA ILE A 427 25.48 11.36 -5.15
C ILE A 427 26.27 11.22 -6.46
N ALA A 428 25.96 12.02 -7.47
CA ALA A 428 26.70 12.02 -8.73
C ALA A 428 28.17 12.40 -8.54
N LYS A 429 28.45 13.42 -7.74
CA LYS A 429 29.83 13.81 -7.38
C LYS A 429 30.56 12.69 -6.65
N TRP A 430 29.91 12.11 -5.63
CA TRP A 430 30.43 10.99 -4.88
C TRP A 430 30.75 9.79 -5.79
N SER A 431 29.85 9.46 -6.74
CA SER A 431 30.07 8.33 -7.67
C SER A 431 31.29 8.54 -8.57
N CYS A 432 31.55 9.76 -9.02
CA CYS A 432 32.77 10.09 -9.79
C CYS A 432 34.03 9.95 -8.91
N GLU A 433 33.98 10.38 -7.65
CA GLU A 433 35.11 10.26 -6.71
C GLU A 433 35.40 8.79 -6.35
N ALA A 434 34.36 8.01 -6.08
CA ALA A 434 34.45 6.59 -5.77
C ALA A 434 34.99 5.77 -6.95
N ASN A 435 34.52 6.05 -8.18
CA ASN A 435 35.05 5.42 -9.39
C ASN A 435 36.54 5.73 -9.61
N ASN A 436 36.96 6.98 -9.41
CA ASN A 436 38.37 7.37 -9.55
C ASN A 436 39.27 6.68 -8.51
N ALA A 437 38.82 6.55 -7.27
CA ALA A 437 39.54 5.84 -6.22
C ALA A 437 39.66 4.34 -6.56
N TYR A 438 38.60 3.74 -7.05
CA TYR A 438 38.58 2.33 -7.48
C TYR A 438 39.50 2.05 -8.66
N PHE A 439 39.55 2.94 -9.67
CA PHE A 439 40.52 2.86 -10.77
C PHE A 439 41.95 2.97 -10.28
N ALA A 440 42.23 3.87 -9.35
CA ALA A 440 43.56 4.03 -8.75
C ALA A 440 44.02 2.77 -8.02
N ASP A 441 43.13 2.11 -7.29
CA ASP A 441 43.41 0.86 -6.58
C ASP A 441 43.67 -0.33 -7.54
N ILE A 442 42.91 -0.45 -8.62
CA ILE A 442 43.13 -1.45 -9.66
C ILE A 442 44.51 -1.23 -10.33
N VAL A 443 44.81 -0.01 -10.72
CA VAL A 443 46.07 0.35 -11.37
C VAL A 443 47.27 0.09 -10.44
N SER A 444 47.16 0.38 -9.15
CA SER A 444 48.17 0.11 -8.14
C SER A 444 48.33 -1.38 -7.85
N GLY A 445 47.20 -2.12 -7.77
CA GLY A 445 47.20 -3.59 -7.55
C GLY A 445 47.73 -4.41 -8.72
N LEU A 446 47.60 -3.91 -9.94
CA LEU A 446 48.17 -4.51 -11.15
C LEU A 446 49.65 -4.15 -11.39
N GLY A 447 50.25 -3.33 -10.53
CA GLY A 447 51.68 -2.96 -10.70
C GLY A 447 51.94 -2.02 -11.89
N LEU A 448 50.90 -1.47 -12.53
CA LEU A 448 51.01 -0.64 -13.72
C LEU A 448 51.33 0.85 -13.41
N GLY A 449 51.40 1.22 -12.15
CA GLY A 449 51.64 2.59 -11.67
C GLY A 449 53.08 2.96 -11.34
N LYS A 450 54.07 2.16 -11.66
CA LYS A 450 55.48 2.48 -11.44
C LYS A 450 56.28 2.46 -12.72
N ASN A 451 55.99 3.33 -13.63
CA ASN A 451 56.86 3.78 -14.69
C ASN A 451 56.40 5.15 -15.23
N GLN A 452 56.70 6.19 -14.49
CA GLN A 452 57.05 7.50 -15.03
C GLN A 452 57.87 8.27 -13.97
#